data_f64bf9912922fe3dad18acbe895f2a10
#
_entry.id   f64bf9912922fe3dad18acbe895f2a10
#
_cell.length_a   1.000
_cell.length_b   1.000
_cell.length_c   1.000
_cell.angle_alpha   90.00
_cell.angle_beta   90.00
_cell.angle_gamma   90.00
#
_symmetry.space_group_name_H-M   'P 1'
#
loop_
_entity.id
_entity.type
_entity.pdbx_description
1 polymer ?
#
loop_
_entity_poly.entity_id
_entity_poly.type
_entity_poly.pdbx_seq_one_letter_code
_entity_poly.pdbx_strand_id
1 'polypeptide(L)'
;MAYGPLLAYRPRSYVTGMDDLLALPTGPLTEASLALVRSTESQPIVDHSIRTFLFARLLAEHEGCLSDAAYDEELLFAATVMHDLGLGKHARAKARFEVEGADLAAAVLREQGVLEADVDRVWEAIALHSSHGLAERRGLLTYLTYKGVFVDAGPLADAVADGLREEVLNAYPKPTARRYLAEAIIGHANRSPAAAPPGSLAAYLLLRHPEVAD
;
A
#
# COMPACT_ATOMS: atom_id res chain seq x y z
N MET A 1 -14.57 21.69 20.20
CA MET A 1 -15.78 21.13 19.53
C MET A 1 -15.87 19.66 19.92
N ALA A 2 -16.97 19.27 20.57
CA ALA A 2 -17.15 17.95 21.15
C ALA A 2 -17.44 16.93 20.05
N TYR A 3 -16.75 15.79 20.09
CA TYR A 3 -17.06 14.62 19.27
C TYR A 3 -18.38 14.03 19.75
N GLY A 4 -19.34 13.91 18.83
CA GLY A 4 -20.64 13.27 19.08
C GLY A 4 -20.50 11.77 19.38
N PRO A 5 -21.53 11.15 20.00
CA PRO A 5 -21.45 9.78 20.46
C PRO A 5 -21.35 8.78 19.30
N LEU A 6 -20.44 7.81 19.46
CA LEU A 6 -20.33 6.61 18.65
C LEU A 6 -21.69 5.93 18.49
N LEU A 7 -22.24 5.97 17.28
CA LEU A 7 -23.39 5.16 16.91
C LEU A 7 -23.00 3.69 17.01
N ALA A 8 -23.75 2.93 17.78
CA ALA A 8 -23.56 1.50 17.95
C ALA A 8 -23.59 0.77 16.59
N TYR A 9 -22.45 0.20 16.24
CA TYR A 9 -22.24 -0.63 15.07
C TYR A 9 -23.19 -1.83 15.09
N ARG A 10 -24.03 -1.96 14.07
CA ARG A 10 -24.70 -3.22 13.72
C ARG A 10 -23.90 -3.87 12.58
N PRO A 11 -23.28 -5.03 12.80
CA PRO A 11 -22.58 -5.73 11.73
C PRO A 11 -23.60 -6.17 10.67
N ARG A 12 -23.51 -5.61 9.47
CA ARG A 12 -24.04 -6.26 8.27
C ARG A 12 -23.01 -7.31 7.89
N SER A 13 -23.37 -8.57 8.02
CA SER A 13 -22.60 -9.73 7.60
C SER A 13 -22.39 -9.72 6.08
N TYR A 14 -21.18 -9.37 5.64
CA TYR A 14 -20.76 -9.51 4.24
C TYR A 14 -19.48 -10.33 4.06
N VAL A 15 -18.77 -10.69 5.11
CA VAL A 15 -17.74 -11.74 5.03
C VAL A 15 -18.40 -13.06 5.40
N THR A 16 -18.77 -13.86 4.41
CA THR A 16 -19.47 -15.14 4.59
C THR A 16 -18.52 -16.30 4.86
N GLY A 17 -17.19 -16.07 4.93
CA GLY A 17 -16.20 -17.10 5.25
C GLY A 17 -14.76 -16.58 5.25
N MET A 18 -13.86 -17.37 5.82
CA MET A 18 -12.42 -17.11 5.86
C MET A 18 -11.82 -17.02 4.44
N ASP A 19 -12.35 -17.83 3.51
CA ASP A 19 -11.90 -17.85 2.11
C ASP A 19 -12.16 -16.51 1.41
N ASP A 20 -13.24 -15.80 1.76
CA ASP A 20 -13.55 -14.48 1.20
C ASP A 20 -12.61 -13.39 1.72
N LEU A 21 -12.17 -13.49 2.97
CA LEU A 21 -11.24 -12.53 3.58
C LEU A 21 -9.91 -12.45 2.84
N LEU A 22 -9.37 -13.59 2.46
CA LEU A 22 -8.05 -13.71 1.81
C LEU A 22 -8.13 -13.74 0.29
N ALA A 23 -9.35 -13.74 -0.29
CA ALA A 23 -9.52 -13.72 -1.74
C ALA A 23 -8.95 -12.44 -2.34
N LEU A 24 -8.17 -12.58 -3.40
CA LEU A 24 -7.70 -11.46 -4.20
C LEU A 24 -8.64 -11.25 -5.38
N PRO A 25 -8.77 -10.03 -5.90
CA PRO A 25 -9.52 -9.79 -7.12
C PRO A 25 -8.98 -10.66 -8.27
N THR A 26 -9.79 -10.87 -9.29
CA THR A 26 -9.40 -11.61 -10.49
C THR A 26 -9.58 -10.71 -11.70
N GLY A 27 -8.69 -10.83 -12.69
CA GLY A 27 -8.78 -10.06 -13.91
C GLY A 27 -7.40 -9.67 -14.47
N PRO A 28 -7.37 -9.16 -15.70
CA PRO A 28 -6.10 -8.85 -16.39
C PRO A 28 -5.20 -7.87 -15.62
N LEU A 29 -5.78 -6.81 -15.03
CA LEU A 29 -5.01 -5.84 -14.25
C LEU A 29 -4.42 -6.45 -12.98
N THR A 30 -5.20 -7.26 -12.26
CA THR A 30 -4.73 -7.98 -11.06
C THR A 30 -3.56 -8.92 -11.42
N GLU A 31 -3.72 -9.70 -12.48
CA GLU A 31 -2.70 -10.65 -12.94
C GLU A 31 -1.42 -9.92 -13.36
N ALA A 32 -1.53 -8.84 -14.14
CA ALA A 32 -0.40 -8.02 -14.57
C ALA A 32 0.33 -7.39 -13.38
N SER A 33 -0.40 -6.81 -12.42
CA SER A 33 0.15 -6.21 -11.19
C SER A 33 0.93 -7.25 -10.38
N LEU A 34 0.34 -8.42 -10.11
CA LEU A 34 1.00 -9.52 -9.39
C LEU A 34 2.23 -10.06 -10.12
N ALA A 35 2.15 -10.24 -11.44
CA ALA A 35 3.26 -10.72 -12.22
C ALA A 35 4.45 -9.74 -12.14
N LEU A 36 4.18 -8.44 -12.26
CA LEU A 36 5.22 -7.42 -12.17
C LEU A 36 5.88 -7.42 -10.79
N VAL A 37 5.12 -7.26 -9.71
CA VAL A 37 5.71 -7.17 -8.35
C VAL A 37 6.48 -8.43 -7.98
N ARG A 38 5.95 -9.62 -8.29
CA ARG A 38 6.64 -10.91 -8.06
C ARG A 38 7.93 -11.06 -8.86
N SER A 39 8.01 -10.42 -10.03
CA SER A 39 9.21 -10.48 -10.87
C SER A 39 10.26 -9.43 -10.50
N THR A 40 9.90 -8.40 -9.75
CA THR A 40 10.74 -7.21 -9.52
C THR A 40 11.13 -7.00 -8.06
N GLU A 41 10.31 -7.45 -7.13
CA GLU A 41 10.47 -7.24 -5.69
C GLU A 41 10.88 -8.53 -4.96
N SER A 42 11.42 -8.36 -3.75
CA SER A 42 11.66 -9.48 -2.86
C SER A 42 10.36 -10.02 -2.26
N GLN A 43 10.29 -11.32 -1.95
CA GLN A 43 9.08 -11.92 -1.39
C GLN A 43 8.54 -11.19 -0.15
N PRO A 44 9.36 -10.71 0.80
CA PRO A 44 8.87 -9.92 1.93
C PRO A 44 8.14 -8.64 1.54
N ILE A 45 8.57 -7.96 0.46
CA ILE A 45 7.90 -6.75 -0.06
C ILE A 45 6.58 -7.16 -0.75
N VAL A 46 6.59 -8.20 -1.58
CA VAL A 46 5.37 -8.74 -2.20
C VAL A 46 4.32 -9.10 -1.15
N ASP A 47 4.72 -9.80 -0.09
CA ASP A 47 3.81 -10.18 1.01
C ASP A 47 3.29 -8.94 1.76
N HIS A 48 4.14 -7.93 1.98
CA HIS A 48 3.73 -6.63 2.52
C HIS A 48 2.66 -5.97 1.67
N SER A 49 2.87 -5.93 0.36
CA SER A 49 1.96 -5.28 -0.58
C SER A 49 0.60 -6.00 -0.64
N ILE A 50 0.58 -7.33 -0.61
CA ILE A 50 -0.67 -8.10 -0.54
C ILE A 50 -1.39 -7.86 0.80
N ARG A 51 -0.68 -7.89 1.94
CA ARG A 51 -1.28 -7.56 3.24
C ARG A 51 -1.84 -6.14 3.26
N THR A 52 -1.16 -5.19 2.64
CA THR A 52 -1.63 -3.81 2.51
C THR A 52 -2.99 -3.75 1.82
N PHE A 53 -3.18 -4.50 0.73
CA PHE A 53 -4.48 -4.61 0.07
C PHE A 53 -5.55 -5.18 1.00
N LEU A 54 -5.27 -6.32 1.63
CA LEU A 54 -6.22 -6.99 2.51
C LEU A 54 -6.65 -6.09 3.68
N PHE A 55 -5.71 -5.38 4.29
CA PHE A 55 -6.01 -4.41 5.34
C PHE A 55 -6.79 -3.19 4.83
N ALA A 56 -6.45 -2.67 3.65
CA ALA A 56 -7.20 -1.56 3.04
C ALA A 56 -8.66 -1.95 2.75
N ARG A 57 -8.90 -3.16 2.25
CA ARG A 57 -10.24 -3.71 2.01
C ARG A 57 -11.03 -3.90 3.31
N LEU A 58 -10.42 -4.46 4.35
CA LEU A 58 -11.05 -4.60 5.67
C LEU A 58 -11.44 -3.24 6.26
N LEU A 59 -10.60 -2.22 6.08
CA LEU A 59 -10.92 -0.87 6.51
C LEU A 59 -12.06 -0.27 5.69
N ALA A 60 -12.07 -0.48 4.37
CA ALA A 60 -13.16 -0.02 3.50
C ALA A 60 -14.50 -0.64 3.91
N GLU A 61 -14.53 -1.92 4.28
CA GLU A 61 -15.72 -2.58 4.82
C GLU A 61 -16.13 -2.00 6.17
N HIS A 62 -15.18 -1.89 7.10
CA HIS A 62 -15.43 -1.35 8.44
C HIS A 62 -15.97 0.09 8.42
N GLU A 63 -15.45 0.92 7.53
CA GLU A 63 -15.84 2.32 7.38
C GLU A 63 -17.08 2.49 6.47
N GLY A 64 -17.63 1.39 5.91
CA GLY A 64 -18.82 1.42 5.06
C GLY A 64 -18.57 1.98 3.66
N CYS A 65 -17.34 1.99 3.20
CA CYS A 65 -16.93 2.58 1.92
C CYS A 65 -17.19 1.67 0.70
N LEU A 66 -17.50 0.38 0.88
CA LEU A 66 -17.70 -0.56 -0.24
C LEU A 66 -18.84 -0.17 -1.18
N SER A 67 -19.81 0.64 -0.72
CA SER A 67 -20.90 1.15 -1.53
C SER A 67 -20.68 2.58 -2.05
N ASP A 68 -19.53 3.19 -1.75
CA ASP A 68 -19.18 4.50 -2.27
C ASP A 68 -18.86 4.41 -3.78
N ALA A 69 -19.38 5.34 -4.57
CA ALA A 69 -19.13 5.39 -6.01
C ALA A 69 -17.63 5.60 -6.37
N ALA A 70 -16.82 6.09 -5.43
CA ALA A 70 -15.37 6.24 -5.59
C ALA A 70 -14.59 4.97 -5.23
N TYR A 71 -15.23 3.96 -4.60
CA TYR A 71 -14.60 2.69 -4.30
C TYR A 71 -14.50 1.83 -5.55
N ASP A 72 -13.31 1.38 -5.85
CA ASP A 72 -12.99 0.45 -6.93
C ASP A 72 -11.95 -0.55 -6.40
N GLU A 73 -12.36 -1.81 -6.25
CA GLU A 73 -11.52 -2.85 -5.66
C GLU A 73 -10.32 -3.20 -6.55
N GLU A 74 -10.48 -3.17 -7.87
CA GLU A 74 -9.40 -3.48 -8.80
C GLU A 74 -8.33 -2.37 -8.79
N LEU A 75 -8.75 -1.10 -8.76
CA LEU A 75 -7.83 0.03 -8.61
C LEU A 75 -7.18 0.05 -7.22
N LEU A 76 -7.93 -0.31 -6.15
CA LEU A 76 -7.36 -0.43 -4.81
C LEU A 76 -6.29 -1.53 -4.76
N PHE A 77 -6.57 -2.67 -5.40
CA PHE A 77 -5.59 -3.74 -5.52
C PHE A 77 -4.33 -3.28 -6.26
N ALA A 78 -4.50 -2.65 -7.43
CA ALA A 78 -3.40 -2.15 -8.22
C ALA A 78 -2.56 -1.13 -7.43
N ALA A 79 -3.19 -0.15 -6.77
CA ALA A 79 -2.51 0.85 -5.96
C ALA A 79 -1.73 0.24 -4.80
N THR A 80 -2.37 -0.67 -4.04
CA THR A 80 -1.75 -1.28 -2.85
C THR A 80 -0.68 -2.31 -3.20
N VAL A 81 -0.87 -3.11 -4.26
CA VAL A 81 0.10 -4.15 -4.62
C VAL A 81 1.34 -3.55 -5.29
N MET A 82 1.19 -2.45 -6.02
CA MET A 82 2.30 -1.81 -6.74
C MET A 82 2.92 -0.61 -5.99
N HIS A 83 2.52 -0.28 -4.74
CA HIS A 83 2.96 0.94 -4.08
C HIS A 83 4.49 1.01 -3.84
N ASP A 84 5.13 -0.13 -3.66
CA ASP A 84 6.56 -0.25 -3.40
C ASP A 84 7.41 -0.61 -4.63
N LEU A 85 6.85 -0.60 -5.85
CA LEU A 85 7.59 -0.88 -7.09
C LEU A 85 8.88 -0.07 -7.25
N GLY A 86 8.91 1.12 -6.66
CA GLY A 86 10.12 1.95 -6.63
C GLY A 86 11.27 1.38 -5.79
N LEU A 87 11.02 0.37 -4.96
CA LEU A 87 12.06 -0.39 -4.25
C LEU A 87 12.59 -1.57 -5.07
N GLY A 88 11.87 -1.95 -6.12
CA GLY A 88 12.20 -3.08 -6.97
C GLY A 88 13.37 -2.82 -7.92
N LYS A 89 13.77 -3.89 -8.64
CA LYS A 89 14.95 -3.87 -9.54
C LYS A 89 14.82 -2.94 -10.75
N HIS A 90 13.60 -2.50 -11.10
CA HIS A 90 13.37 -1.58 -12.23
C HIS A 90 13.50 -0.10 -11.84
N ALA A 91 13.49 0.21 -10.55
CA ALA A 91 13.70 1.56 -10.07
C ALA A 91 15.14 2.03 -10.35
N ARG A 92 15.28 3.28 -10.78
CA ARG A 92 16.55 3.87 -11.20
C ARG A 92 17.15 4.84 -10.19
N ALA A 93 16.45 5.08 -9.08
CA ALA A 93 16.80 6.06 -8.04
C ALA A 93 16.97 7.49 -8.57
N LYS A 94 16.16 7.87 -9.54
CA LYS A 94 16.13 9.23 -10.11
C LYS A 94 15.13 10.15 -9.40
N ALA A 95 14.28 9.57 -8.57
CA ALA A 95 13.29 10.25 -7.73
C ALA A 95 13.08 9.44 -6.44
N ARG A 96 12.21 9.93 -5.56
CA ARG A 96 11.71 9.16 -4.40
C ARG A 96 11.11 7.84 -4.89
N PHE A 97 11.25 6.78 -4.08
CA PHE A 97 10.73 5.45 -4.46
C PHE A 97 9.21 5.47 -4.70
N GLU A 98 8.46 6.29 -3.96
CA GLU A 98 7.01 6.43 -4.13
C GLU A 98 6.66 6.99 -5.52
N VAL A 99 7.46 7.94 -6.03
CA VAL A 99 7.25 8.54 -7.35
C VAL A 99 7.68 7.58 -8.46
N GLU A 100 8.85 6.94 -8.34
CA GLU A 100 9.28 5.93 -9.31
C GLU A 100 8.33 4.73 -9.36
N GLY A 101 7.81 4.30 -8.20
CA GLY A 101 6.79 3.26 -8.12
C GLY A 101 5.51 3.65 -8.83
N ALA A 102 5.03 4.88 -8.62
CA ALA A 102 3.85 5.42 -9.28
C ALA A 102 4.02 5.49 -10.81
N ASP A 103 5.20 5.92 -11.30
CA ASP A 103 5.50 5.96 -12.74
C ASP A 103 5.52 4.56 -13.37
N LEU A 104 6.10 3.57 -12.69
CA LEU A 104 6.11 2.17 -13.12
C LEU A 104 4.70 1.58 -13.15
N ALA A 105 3.89 1.83 -12.12
CA ALA A 105 2.51 1.37 -12.05
C ALA A 105 1.66 2.00 -13.16
N ALA A 106 1.80 3.31 -13.41
CA ALA A 106 1.08 4.00 -14.48
C ALA A 106 1.36 3.40 -15.86
N ALA A 107 2.59 2.96 -16.12
CA ALA A 107 2.92 2.28 -17.39
C ALA A 107 2.12 0.97 -17.54
N VAL A 108 2.06 0.15 -16.49
CA VAL A 108 1.28 -1.11 -16.50
C VAL A 108 -0.21 -0.83 -16.69
N LEU A 109 -0.77 0.13 -15.96
CA LEU A 109 -2.18 0.49 -16.08
C LEU A 109 -2.56 0.88 -17.51
N ARG A 110 -1.72 1.69 -18.17
CA ARG A 110 -1.90 2.07 -19.59
C ARG A 110 -1.81 0.87 -20.53
N GLU A 111 -0.86 -0.05 -20.30
CA GLU A 111 -0.75 -1.29 -21.08
C GLU A 111 -1.98 -2.19 -20.92
N GLN A 112 -2.65 -2.15 -19.76
CA GLN A 112 -3.90 -2.85 -19.51
C GLN A 112 -5.14 -2.09 -20.01
N GLY A 113 -4.98 -0.90 -20.61
CA GLY A 113 -6.08 -0.11 -21.16
C GLY A 113 -6.92 0.63 -20.13
N VAL A 114 -6.39 0.84 -18.91
CA VAL A 114 -7.05 1.63 -17.87
C VAL A 114 -7.17 3.09 -18.33
N LEU A 115 -8.31 3.73 -18.02
CA LEU A 115 -8.55 5.13 -18.38
C LEU A 115 -7.56 6.07 -17.69
N GLU A 116 -7.08 7.10 -18.38
CA GLU A 116 -6.07 8.03 -17.82
C GLU A 116 -6.51 8.67 -16.49
N ALA A 117 -7.80 8.94 -16.31
CA ALA A 117 -8.31 9.45 -15.05
C ALA A 117 -8.10 8.47 -13.87
N ASP A 118 -8.19 7.17 -14.11
CA ASP A 118 -7.95 6.14 -13.11
C ASP A 118 -6.44 5.85 -12.96
N VAL A 119 -5.66 5.95 -14.04
CA VAL A 119 -4.20 5.95 -13.97
C VAL A 119 -3.70 7.05 -13.04
N ASP A 120 -4.22 8.27 -13.19
CA ASP A 120 -3.86 9.41 -12.33
C ASP A 120 -4.24 9.18 -10.86
N ARG A 121 -5.40 8.56 -10.60
CA ARG A 121 -5.84 8.20 -9.24
C ARG A 121 -4.90 7.19 -8.59
N VAL A 122 -4.51 6.15 -9.31
CA VAL A 122 -3.58 5.12 -8.80
C VAL A 122 -2.18 5.73 -8.62
N TRP A 123 -1.72 6.53 -9.57
CA TRP A 123 -0.45 7.25 -9.47
C TRP A 123 -0.40 8.11 -8.20
N GLU A 124 -1.45 8.91 -7.94
CA GLU A 124 -1.54 9.75 -6.73
C GLU A 124 -1.55 8.89 -5.46
N ALA A 125 -2.30 7.79 -5.43
CA ALA A 125 -2.37 6.89 -4.28
C ALA A 125 -0.99 6.30 -3.96
N ILE A 126 -0.26 5.86 -4.97
CA ILE A 126 1.10 5.33 -4.81
C ILE A 126 2.08 6.44 -4.41
N ALA A 127 2.08 7.59 -5.10
CA ALA A 127 3.02 8.68 -4.83
C ALA A 127 2.86 9.27 -3.42
N LEU A 128 1.67 9.15 -2.81
CA LEU A 128 1.35 9.70 -1.50
C LEU A 128 1.23 8.67 -0.37
N HIS A 129 1.41 7.36 -0.64
CA HIS A 129 1.14 6.31 0.35
C HIS A 129 1.94 6.45 1.66
N SER A 130 3.08 7.12 1.65
CA SER A 130 3.90 7.42 2.84
C SER A 130 3.70 8.85 3.40
N SER A 131 2.84 9.67 2.77
CA SER A 131 2.71 11.10 3.05
C SER A 131 1.62 11.38 4.08
N HIS A 132 1.95 11.17 5.37
CA HIS A 132 1.05 11.43 6.50
C HIS A 132 0.51 12.86 6.49
N GLY A 133 -0.81 13.00 6.75
CA GLY A 133 -1.52 14.29 6.78
C GLY A 133 -1.92 14.82 5.40
N LEU A 134 -1.39 14.27 4.31
CA LEU A 134 -1.78 14.57 2.94
C LEU A 134 -2.64 13.46 2.35
N ALA A 135 -2.19 12.21 2.40
CA ALA A 135 -2.87 11.06 1.80
C ALA A 135 -4.33 10.94 2.26
N GLU A 136 -4.59 11.19 3.54
CA GLU A 136 -5.93 11.09 4.14
C GLU A 136 -6.93 12.13 3.58
N ARG A 137 -6.46 13.09 2.77
CA ARG A 137 -7.27 14.20 2.22
C ARG A 137 -7.39 14.17 0.70
N ARG A 138 -6.86 13.12 0.04
CA ARG A 138 -6.73 13.08 -1.43
C ARG A 138 -7.70 12.10 -2.12
N GLY A 139 -8.81 11.80 -1.52
CA GLY A 139 -9.81 10.89 -2.08
C GLY A 139 -9.69 9.47 -1.51
N LEU A 140 -10.72 8.65 -1.77
CA LEU A 140 -10.90 7.36 -1.11
C LEU A 140 -9.78 6.38 -1.44
N LEU A 141 -9.36 6.29 -2.70
CA LEU A 141 -8.29 5.37 -3.13
C LEU A 141 -6.98 5.68 -2.41
N THR A 142 -6.55 6.94 -2.41
CA THR A 142 -5.32 7.38 -1.73
C THR A 142 -5.42 7.18 -0.22
N TYR A 143 -6.57 7.49 0.37
CA TYR A 143 -6.84 7.28 1.79
C TYR A 143 -6.71 5.80 2.18
N LEU A 144 -7.38 4.89 1.46
CA LEU A 144 -7.36 3.46 1.77
C LEU A 144 -5.98 2.85 1.55
N THR A 145 -5.27 3.24 0.48
CA THR A 145 -3.90 2.79 0.22
C THR A 145 -2.98 3.18 1.37
N TYR A 146 -2.98 4.46 1.77
CA TYR A 146 -2.23 4.95 2.92
C TYR A 146 -2.57 4.18 4.21
N LYS A 147 -3.86 4.01 4.51
CA LYS A 147 -4.31 3.30 5.71
C LYS A 147 -3.84 1.85 5.73
N GLY A 148 -3.98 1.14 4.63
CA GLY A 148 -3.52 -0.26 4.51
C GLY A 148 -2.03 -0.39 4.78
N VAL A 149 -1.20 0.49 4.20
CA VAL A 149 0.25 0.56 4.46
C VAL A 149 0.55 0.73 5.94
N PHE A 150 -0.11 1.68 6.62
CA PHE A 150 0.15 1.99 8.02
C PHE A 150 -0.44 0.98 9.00
N VAL A 151 -1.47 0.22 8.62
CA VAL A 151 -1.93 -0.95 9.39
C VAL A 151 -0.86 -2.04 9.33
N ASP A 152 -0.34 -2.37 8.15
CA ASP A 152 0.71 -3.39 8.04
C ASP A 152 2.03 -2.93 8.67
N ALA A 153 2.44 -1.69 8.47
CA ALA A 153 3.65 -1.14 9.11
C ALA A 153 3.57 -1.04 10.64
N GLY A 154 2.34 -1.08 11.20
CA GLY A 154 2.09 -1.14 12.65
C GLY A 154 1.50 0.10 13.29
N PRO A 155 1.74 1.36 12.86
CA PRO A 155 1.21 2.56 13.52
C PRO A 155 -0.32 2.62 13.61
N LEU A 156 -1.04 1.94 12.71
CA LEU A 156 -2.51 1.84 12.68
C LEU A 156 -3.00 0.40 12.86
N ALA A 157 -2.19 -0.50 13.44
CA ALA A 157 -2.56 -1.91 13.61
C ALA A 157 -3.90 -2.11 14.34
N ASP A 158 -4.21 -1.25 15.32
CA ASP A 158 -5.45 -1.30 16.11
C ASP A 158 -6.71 -0.89 15.32
N ALA A 159 -6.56 -0.41 14.09
CA ALA A 159 -7.69 -0.09 13.21
C ALA A 159 -8.36 -1.36 12.62
N VAL A 160 -7.71 -2.51 12.72
CA VAL A 160 -8.24 -3.82 12.30
C VAL A 160 -8.29 -4.75 13.50
N ALA A 161 -9.41 -5.47 13.67
CA ALA A 161 -9.58 -6.43 14.77
C ALA A 161 -8.47 -7.49 14.77
N ASP A 162 -7.96 -7.83 15.96
CA ASP A 162 -6.81 -8.73 16.14
C ASP A 162 -6.98 -10.07 15.43
N GLY A 163 -8.15 -10.72 15.51
CA GLY A 163 -8.39 -11.99 14.84
C GLY A 163 -8.26 -11.91 13.31
N LEU A 164 -8.81 -10.85 12.68
CA LEU A 164 -8.70 -10.64 11.24
C LEU A 164 -7.26 -10.34 10.84
N ARG A 165 -6.55 -9.57 11.66
CA ARG A 165 -5.14 -9.27 11.44
C ARG A 165 -4.26 -10.53 11.53
N GLU A 166 -4.51 -11.40 12.50
CA GLU A 166 -3.81 -12.69 12.66
C GLU A 166 -4.00 -13.59 11.43
N GLU A 167 -5.22 -13.67 10.89
CA GLU A 167 -5.50 -14.46 9.68
C GLU A 167 -4.69 -13.96 8.48
N VAL A 168 -4.65 -12.65 8.25
CA VAL A 168 -3.84 -12.06 7.17
C VAL A 168 -2.35 -12.35 7.37
N LEU A 169 -1.85 -12.22 8.61
CA LEU A 169 -0.44 -12.49 8.95
C LEU A 169 -0.08 -13.99 8.86
N ASN A 170 -1.02 -14.89 9.09
CA ASN A 170 -0.80 -16.32 8.92
C ASN A 170 -0.68 -16.71 7.43
N ALA A 171 -1.51 -16.09 6.57
CA ALA A 171 -1.47 -16.33 5.12
C ALA A 171 -0.26 -15.68 4.44
N TYR A 172 0.12 -14.48 4.89
CA TYR A 172 1.25 -13.69 4.37
C TYR A 172 2.15 -13.27 5.53
N PRO A 173 3.09 -14.12 5.97
CA PRO A 173 3.89 -13.87 7.16
C PRO A 173 4.82 -12.64 7.02
N LYS A 174 5.02 -11.93 8.13
CA LYS A 174 6.08 -10.93 8.21
C LYS A 174 7.44 -11.62 8.42
N PRO A 175 8.51 -11.14 7.78
CA PRO A 175 9.83 -11.66 8.05
C PRO A 175 10.24 -11.41 9.50
N THR A 176 11.10 -12.28 10.02
CA THR A 176 11.67 -12.15 11.38
C THR A 176 12.53 -10.88 11.49
N ALA A 177 13.16 -10.46 10.39
CA ALA A 177 13.89 -9.21 10.31
C ALA A 177 12.91 -8.03 10.27
N ARG A 178 12.69 -7.40 11.43
CA ARG A 178 11.70 -6.32 11.60
C ARG A 178 11.95 -5.07 10.76
N ARG A 179 13.16 -4.92 10.17
CA ARG A 179 13.61 -3.71 9.45
C ARG A 179 13.61 -3.87 7.94
N TYR A 180 13.12 -4.97 7.38
CA TYR A 180 13.23 -5.27 5.95
C TYR A 180 12.73 -4.15 5.03
N LEU A 181 11.63 -3.46 5.38
CA LEU A 181 11.12 -2.31 4.63
C LEU A 181 12.07 -1.10 4.75
N ALA A 182 12.49 -0.78 5.97
CA ALA A 182 13.42 0.32 6.19
C ALA A 182 14.75 0.09 5.45
N GLU A 183 15.27 -1.14 5.47
CA GLU A 183 16.49 -1.54 4.75
C GLU A 183 16.31 -1.40 3.23
N ALA A 184 15.16 -1.80 2.68
CA ALA A 184 14.86 -1.64 1.27
C ALA A 184 14.77 -0.16 0.85
N ILE A 185 14.11 0.68 1.67
CA ILE A 185 14.00 2.13 1.44
C ILE A 185 15.39 2.79 1.52
N ILE A 186 16.19 2.46 2.53
CA ILE A 186 17.56 2.97 2.70
C ILE A 186 18.45 2.52 1.54
N GLY A 187 18.36 1.25 1.14
CA GLY A 187 19.07 0.73 -0.01
C GLY A 187 18.74 1.48 -1.32
N HIS A 188 17.46 1.86 -1.53
CA HIS A 188 17.09 2.72 -2.65
C HIS A 188 17.67 4.15 -2.47
N ALA A 189 17.54 4.72 -1.28
CA ALA A 189 18.00 6.07 -0.94
C ALA A 189 19.49 6.28 -1.16
N ASN A 190 20.33 5.29 -0.84
CA ASN A 190 21.78 5.33 -1.00
C ASN A 190 22.25 5.35 -2.46
N ARG A 191 21.37 5.04 -3.41
CA ARG A 191 21.72 5.01 -4.84
C ARG A 191 21.90 6.39 -5.46
N SER A 192 21.22 7.42 -4.94
CA SER A 192 21.40 8.80 -5.40
C SER A 192 20.77 9.84 -4.46
N PRO A 193 21.27 11.09 -4.45
CA PRO A 193 20.63 12.17 -3.69
C PRO A 193 19.18 12.44 -4.09
N ALA A 194 18.80 12.17 -5.34
CA ALA A 194 17.43 12.36 -5.83
C ALA A 194 16.44 11.34 -5.24
N ALA A 195 16.93 10.17 -4.80
CA ALA A 195 16.13 9.14 -4.18
C ALA A 195 15.71 9.50 -2.74
N ALA A 196 16.42 10.41 -2.07
CA ALA A 196 16.17 10.82 -0.69
C ALA A 196 16.18 12.35 -0.52
N PRO A 197 15.32 13.10 -1.23
CA PRO A 197 15.27 14.55 -1.08
C PRO A 197 14.81 14.94 0.34
N PRO A 198 15.20 16.13 0.86
CA PRO A 198 14.77 16.60 2.17
C PRO A 198 13.25 16.51 2.36
N GLY A 199 12.83 16.03 3.53
CA GLY A 199 11.41 15.86 3.86
C GLY A 199 10.77 14.57 3.35
N SER A 200 11.49 13.69 2.64
CA SER A 200 11.01 12.36 2.28
C SER A 200 11.17 11.34 3.42
N LEU A 201 10.38 10.25 3.38
CA LEU A 201 10.55 9.11 4.27
C LEU A 201 11.96 8.52 4.17
N ALA A 202 12.49 8.40 2.96
CA ALA A 202 13.83 7.90 2.71
C ALA A 202 14.90 8.75 3.41
N ALA A 203 14.84 10.09 3.30
CA ALA A 203 15.75 11.00 4.01
C ALA A 203 15.63 10.89 5.53
N TYR A 204 14.41 10.74 6.05
CA TYR A 204 14.17 10.52 7.48
C TYR A 204 14.81 9.21 7.97
N LEU A 205 14.65 8.11 7.22
CA LEU A 205 15.21 6.80 7.58
C LEU A 205 16.74 6.80 7.54
N LEU A 206 17.38 7.44 6.56
CA LEU A 206 18.83 7.61 6.52
C LEU A 206 19.38 8.31 7.78
N LEU A 207 18.68 9.32 8.29
CA LEU A 207 19.08 10.02 9.51
C LEU A 207 18.91 9.17 10.78
N ARG A 208 17.93 8.25 10.79
CA ARG A 208 17.59 7.42 11.97
C ARG A 208 18.39 6.13 12.03
N HIS A 209 18.92 5.67 10.91
CA HIS A 209 19.62 4.39 10.75
C HIS A 209 20.95 4.56 10.02
N PRO A 210 21.87 5.38 10.56
CA PRO A 210 23.17 5.60 9.93
C PRO A 210 23.98 4.30 9.79
N GLU A 211 23.70 3.31 10.62
CA GLU A 211 24.36 1.99 10.57
C GLU A 211 23.97 1.13 9.37
N VAL A 212 22.91 1.49 8.63
CA VAL A 212 22.46 0.80 7.41
C VAL A 212 22.81 1.61 6.16
N ALA A 213 23.27 2.85 6.34
CA ALA A 213 23.55 3.79 5.26
C ALA A 213 24.92 3.58 4.59
N ASP A 214 25.81 2.74 5.17
CA ASP A 214 27.12 2.35 4.67
C ASP A 214 27.03 1.01 3.89
#